data_c079a5c400e20452979542125dd42f1d
#
_entry.id   c079a5c400e20452979542125dd42f1d
#
_cell.length_a   1.000
_cell.length_b   1.000
_cell.length_c   1.000
_cell.angle_alpha   90.00
_cell.angle_beta   90.00
_cell.angle_gamma   90.00
#
_symmetry.space_group_name_H-M   'P 1'
#
loop_
_entity.id
_entity.type
_entity.pdbx_description
1 polymer ?
#
loop_
_entity_poly.entity_id
_entity_poly.type
_entity_poly.pdbx_seq_one_letter_code
_entity_poly.pdbx_strand_id
1 'polypeptide(L)'
;LSQRLQSFVLDPEENPFNVLEPGKRPRATLTPSLAMQDGKPLMAFAVQGGDTQDQNLLQFFLNMVEFGMTVQQATEAANINSYQMRASFGGHESRPGRILLADATPPWVRDELKRMGYTLQFAERTSGPINAVWLDREHGTIWGGSSNHGEDYGIAW
;
A
#
# COMPACT_ATOMS: atom_id res chain seq x y z
N LEU A 1 0.37 -23.21 -8.84
CA LEU A 1 1.51 -22.49 -9.45
C LEU A 1 1.24 -21.00 -9.42
N SER A 2 2.21 -20.21 -8.98
CA SER A 2 2.09 -18.75 -8.98
C SER A 2 2.42 -18.17 -10.35
N GLN A 3 1.66 -17.16 -10.79
CA GLN A 3 1.93 -16.41 -12.02
C GLN A 3 2.99 -15.30 -11.81
N ARG A 4 3.92 -15.47 -10.85
CA ARG A 4 4.90 -14.45 -10.44
C ARG A 4 6.29 -14.63 -11.05
N LEU A 5 6.47 -15.50 -12.03
CA LEU A 5 7.77 -15.67 -12.72
C LEU A 5 8.28 -14.36 -13.33
N GLN A 6 7.39 -13.50 -13.80
CA GLN A 6 7.73 -12.18 -14.33
C GLN A 6 8.41 -11.23 -13.32
N SER A 7 8.39 -11.56 -12.02
CA SER A 7 9.08 -10.77 -10.99
C SER A 7 10.56 -11.14 -10.86
N PHE A 8 11.00 -12.25 -11.45
CA PHE A 8 12.42 -12.59 -11.51
C PHE A 8 13.16 -11.75 -12.55
N VAL A 9 14.44 -11.57 -12.32
CA VAL A 9 15.38 -11.05 -13.30
C VAL A 9 16.17 -12.21 -13.91
N LEU A 10 16.69 -12.01 -15.13
CA LEU A 10 17.54 -13.00 -15.81
C LEU A 10 19.02 -12.67 -15.62
N ASP A 11 19.33 -11.40 -15.42
CA ASP A 11 20.69 -10.92 -15.25
C ASP A 11 21.00 -10.69 -13.77
N PRO A 12 22.01 -11.37 -13.19
CA PRO A 12 22.43 -11.17 -11.81
C PRO A 12 22.97 -9.74 -11.54
N GLU A 13 23.44 -9.02 -12.54
CA GLU A 13 23.87 -7.63 -12.36
C GLU A 13 22.68 -6.69 -12.10
N GLU A 14 21.50 -7.05 -12.59
CA GLU A 14 20.28 -6.28 -12.33
C GLU A 14 19.80 -6.43 -10.89
N ASN A 15 19.71 -7.67 -10.40
CA ASN A 15 19.34 -7.98 -9.00
C ASN A 15 19.78 -9.40 -8.62
N PRO A 16 20.96 -9.56 -7.99
CA PRO A 16 21.52 -10.88 -7.69
C PRO A 16 20.65 -11.71 -6.75
N PHE A 17 19.80 -11.08 -5.94
CA PHE A 17 18.92 -11.78 -5.01
C PHE A 17 17.64 -12.30 -5.64
N ASN A 18 17.31 -11.86 -6.86
CA ASN A 18 16.06 -12.20 -7.54
C ASN A 18 16.24 -12.85 -8.91
N VAL A 19 17.41 -13.44 -9.15
CA VAL A 19 17.68 -14.20 -10.39
C VAL A 19 16.82 -15.46 -10.43
N LEU A 20 16.34 -15.80 -11.62
CA LEU A 20 15.58 -17.03 -11.85
C LEU A 20 16.45 -18.26 -11.65
N GLU A 21 16.09 -19.09 -10.70
CA GLU A 21 16.78 -20.34 -10.37
C GLU A 21 15.78 -21.46 -10.06
N PRO A 22 16.13 -22.73 -10.35
CA PRO A 22 15.27 -23.86 -9.99
C PRO A 22 14.99 -23.91 -8.47
N GLY A 23 13.74 -24.13 -8.10
CA GLY A 23 13.31 -24.23 -6.70
C GLY A 23 13.17 -22.88 -5.95
N LYS A 24 13.55 -21.78 -6.54
CA LYS A 24 13.46 -20.44 -5.94
C LYS A 24 12.01 -19.92 -5.98
N ARG A 25 11.60 -19.30 -4.88
CA ARG A 25 10.28 -18.65 -4.79
C ARG A 25 10.32 -17.28 -5.45
N PRO A 26 9.34 -16.94 -6.32
CA PRO A 26 9.26 -15.61 -6.87
C PRO A 26 8.90 -14.57 -5.80
N ARG A 27 9.31 -13.34 -6.00
CA ARG A 27 8.84 -12.19 -5.23
C ARG A 27 7.31 -12.05 -5.39
N ALA A 28 6.62 -11.82 -4.29
CA ALA A 28 5.19 -11.56 -4.27
C ALA A 28 4.94 -10.14 -3.77
N THR A 29 3.94 -9.49 -4.35
CA THR A 29 3.50 -8.14 -3.95
C THR A 29 2.20 -8.17 -3.14
N LEU A 30 1.65 -9.37 -2.89
CA LEU A 30 0.40 -9.54 -2.14
C LEU A 30 0.66 -9.30 -0.66
N THR A 31 -0.14 -8.45 -0.04
CA THR A 31 0.04 -7.98 1.34
C THR A 31 -1.25 -8.07 2.17
N PRO A 32 -1.96 -9.23 2.20
CA PRO A 32 -3.06 -9.38 3.14
C PRO A 32 -2.50 -9.24 4.56
N SER A 33 -3.08 -8.34 5.36
CA SER A 33 -2.51 -7.94 6.64
C SER A 33 -3.49 -8.17 7.78
N LEU A 34 -2.96 -8.61 8.92
CA LEU A 34 -3.67 -8.77 10.17
C LEU A 34 -2.86 -8.09 11.27
N ALA A 35 -3.43 -7.08 11.91
CA ALA A 35 -2.86 -6.46 13.10
C ALA A 35 -3.40 -7.14 14.36
N MET A 36 -2.50 -7.34 15.33
CA MET A 36 -2.81 -7.90 16.63
C MET A 36 -2.49 -6.89 17.71
N GLN A 37 -3.30 -6.85 18.77
CA GLN A 37 -3.02 -6.09 19.98
C GLN A 37 -3.28 -6.97 21.19
N ASP A 38 -2.32 -7.06 22.11
CA ASP A 38 -2.39 -7.89 23.32
C ASP A 38 -2.77 -9.36 23.03
N GLY A 39 -2.18 -9.93 21.96
CA GLY A 39 -2.42 -11.30 21.53
C GLY A 39 -3.76 -11.57 20.88
N LYS A 40 -4.53 -10.53 20.56
CA LYS A 40 -5.87 -10.64 19.95
C LYS A 40 -5.94 -9.89 18.63
N PRO A 41 -6.73 -10.36 17.65
CA PRO A 41 -6.93 -9.63 16.41
C PRO A 41 -7.47 -8.22 16.65
N LEU A 42 -6.88 -7.22 16.04
CA LEU A 42 -7.31 -5.81 16.08
C LEU A 42 -7.99 -5.42 14.77
N MET A 43 -7.33 -5.66 13.65
CA MET A 43 -7.88 -5.34 12.34
C MET A 43 -7.30 -6.25 11.26
N ALA A 44 -8.10 -6.48 10.22
CA ALA A 44 -7.67 -7.11 8.96
C ALA A 44 -7.83 -6.11 7.83
N PHE A 45 -6.84 -6.01 6.95
CA PHE A 45 -6.85 -5.03 5.88
C PHE A 45 -6.04 -5.50 4.68
N ALA A 46 -6.42 -5.02 3.52
CA ALA A 46 -5.77 -5.34 2.26
C ALA A 46 -5.96 -4.19 1.25
N VAL A 47 -5.14 -4.17 0.21
CA VAL A 47 -5.25 -3.23 -0.90
C VAL A 47 -4.95 -3.95 -2.20
N GLN A 48 -5.61 -3.55 -3.27
CA GLN A 48 -5.22 -3.95 -4.62
C GLN A 48 -4.08 -3.07 -5.12
N GLY A 49 -3.12 -3.66 -5.82
CA GLY A 49 -1.98 -2.94 -6.41
C GLY A 49 -0.85 -3.89 -6.74
N GLY A 50 0.30 -3.35 -7.05
CA GLY A 50 1.55 -4.07 -7.23
C GLY A 50 2.52 -3.74 -6.09
N ASP A 51 3.63 -3.11 -6.43
CA ASP A 51 4.69 -2.71 -5.49
C ASP A 51 4.30 -1.57 -4.54
N THR A 52 3.12 -0.99 -4.70
CA THR A 52 2.63 0.08 -3.83
C THR A 52 1.77 -0.44 -2.67
N GLN A 53 1.45 -1.72 -2.64
CA GLN A 53 0.53 -2.30 -1.65
C GLN A 53 1.03 -2.09 -0.21
N ASP A 54 2.28 -2.44 0.08
CA ASP A 54 2.89 -2.30 1.39
C ASP A 54 2.96 -0.84 1.85
N GLN A 55 3.29 0.09 0.95
CA GLN A 55 3.34 1.53 1.24
C GLN A 55 1.95 2.07 1.60
N ASN A 56 0.93 1.70 0.84
CA ASN A 56 -0.43 2.15 1.09
C ASN A 56 -1.02 1.55 2.37
N LEU A 57 -0.77 0.27 2.64
CA LEU A 57 -1.22 -0.37 3.87
C LEU A 57 -0.51 0.17 5.12
N LEU A 58 0.77 0.52 5.03
CA LEU A 58 1.47 1.20 6.11
C LEU A 58 0.83 2.55 6.42
N GLN A 59 0.53 3.36 5.41
CA GLN A 59 -0.13 4.66 5.59
C GLN A 59 -1.53 4.50 6.18
N PHE A 60 -2.33 3.57 5.67
CA PHE A 60 -3.63 3.22 6.24
C PHE A 60 -3.52 2.84 7.73
N PHE A 61 -2.58 1.95 8.06
CA PHE A 61 -2.36 1.50 9.43
C PHE A 61 -1.99 2.66 10.36
N LEU A 62 -1.06 3.52 9.96
CA LEU A 62 -0.67 4.69 10.74
C LEU A 62 -1.81 5.69 10.90
N ASN A 63 -2.63 5.88 9.87
CA ASN A 63 -3.81 6.75 9.94
C ASN A 63 -4.77 6.29 11.05
N MET A 64 -4.92 4.99 11.24
CA MET A 64 -5.76 4.45 12.31
C MET A 64 -5.08 4.52 13.69
N VAL A 65 -3.84 4.00 13.80
CA VAL A 65 -3.23 3.76 15.12
C VAL A 65 -2.51 4.98 15.68
N GLU A 66 -1.98 5.86 14.84
CA GLU A 66 -1.24 7.06 15.26
C GLU A 66 -2.10 8.33 15.15
N PHE A 67 -2.91 8.44 14.12
CA PHE A 67 -3.70 9.65 13.86
C PHE A 67 -5.17 9.52 14.27
N GLY A 68 -5.61 8.35 14.75
CA GLY A 68 -6.94 8.14 15.30
C GLY A 68 -8.09 8.28 14.29
N MET A 69 -7.81 8.08 13.02
CA MET A 69 -8.85 8.12 11.99
C MET A 69 -9.79 6.91 12.14
N THR A 70 -11.06 7.09 11.79
CA THR A 70 -11.98 5.95 11.63
C THR A 70 -11.54 5.07 10.47
N VAL A 71 -12.01 3.81 10.42
CA VAL A 71 -11.70 2.88 9.34
C VAL A 71 -12.00 3.49 7.97
N GLN A 72 -13.17 4.12 7.82
CA GLN A 72 -13.57 4.75 6.56
C GLN A 72 -12.68 5.95 6.21
N GLN A 73 -12.40 6.83 7.16
CA GLN A 73 -11.49 7.96 6.93
C GLN A 73 -10.09 7.50 6.51
N ALA A 74 -9.57 6.45 7.14
CA ALA A 74 -8.25 5.91 6.86
C ALA A 74 -8.16 5.27 5.46
N THR A 75 -9.24 4.62 4.98
CA THR A 75 -9.27 4.05 3.61
C THR A 75 -9.36 5.11 2.52
N GLU A 76 -9.93 6.28 2.81
CA GLU A 76 -10.12 7.39 1.87
C GLU A 76 -9.05 8.48 1.98
N ALA A 77 -8.19 8.42 3.01
CA ALA A 77 -7.15 9.42 3.22
C ALA A 77 -6.20 9.52 2.04
N ALA A 78 -5.80 10.75 1.70
CA ALA A 78 -4.79 10.99 0.68
C ALA A 78 -3.49 10.26 1.04
N ASN A 79 -2.96 9.51 0.11
CA ASN A 79 -1.75 8.74 0.29
C ASN A 79 -0.69 9.08 -0.76
N ILE A 80 0.51 8.54 -0.57
CA ILE A 80 1.65 8.73 -1.45
C ILE A 80 2.25 7.39 -1.87
N ASN A 81 2.91 7.38 -3.03
CA ASN A 81 3.75 6.27 -3.45
C ASN A 81 5.16 6.75 -3.82
N SER A 82 6.16 6.08 -3.28
CA SER A 82 7.56 6.23 -3.67
C SER A 82 7.93 5.20 -4.74
N TYR A 83 8.68 5.63 -5.73
CA TYR A 83 9.21 4.75 -6.79
C TYR A 83 10.72 4.51 -6.66
N GLN A 84 11.24 4.67 -5.47
CA GLN A 84 12.67 4.50 -5.20
C GLN A 84 13.13 3.04 -5.32
N MET A 85 12.28 2.10 -4.93
CA MET A 85 12.58 0.67 -5.05
C MET A 85 12.45 0.20 -6.50
N ARG A 86 13.21 -0.83 -6.87
CA ARG A 86 13.06 -1.47 -8.17
C ARG A 86 11.67 -2.09 -8.29
N ALA A 87 11.01 -1.83 -9.42
CA ALA A 87 9.72 -2.43 -9.74
C ALA A 87 9.83 -3.96 -9.82
N SER A 88 8.79 -4.65 -9.38
CA SER A 88 8.69 -6.11 -9.48
C SER A 88 8.33 -6.58 -10.88
N PHE A 89 7.91 -5.69 -11.76
CA PHE A 89 7.34 -6.00 -13.07
C PHE A 89 7.91 -5.10 -14.17
N GLY A 90 7.73 -5.54 -15.40
CA GLY A 90 8.18 -4.80 -16.57
C GLY A 90 9.71 -4.77 -16.68
N GLY A 91 10.27 -3.60 -16.91
CA GLY A 91 11.72 -3.38 -17.01
C GLY A 91 12.43 -3.22 -15.67
N HIS A 92 11.78 -3.54 -14.55
CA HIS A 92 12.32 -3.45 -13.19
C HIS A 92 12.96 -2.09 -12.85
N GLU A 93 12.36 -1.01 -13.35
CA GLU A 93 12.89 0.34 -13.18
C GLU A 93 12.87 0.79 -11.71
N SER A 94 13.84 1.62 -11.36
CA SER A 94 13.87 2.40 -10.13
C SER A 94 13.88 3.88 -10.48
N ARG A 95 13.15 4.71 -9.73
CA ARG A 95 13.07 6.16 -9.94
C ARG A 95 13.24 6.89 -8.62
N PRO A 96 14.49 6.97 -8.11
CA PRO A 96 14.81 7.64 -6.85
C PRO A 96 14.32 9.08 -6.83
N GLY A 97 13.80 9.52 -5.70
CA GLY A 97 13.31 10.88 -5.52
C GLY A 97 11.95 11.19 -6.16
N ARG A 98 11.35 10.24 -6.92
CA ARG A 98 10.02 10.41 -7.49
C ARG A 98 8.95 9.95 -6.52
N ILE A 99 7.96 10.83 -6.28
CA ILE A 99 6.78 10.56 -5.44
C ILE A 99 5.52 10.86 -6.24
N LEU A 100 4.56 9.95 -6.20
CA LEU A 100 3.18 10.18 -6.65
C LEU A 100 2.32 10.53 -5.43
N LEU A 101 1.64 11.67 -5.51
CA LEU A 101 0.74 12.18 -4.47
C LEU A 101 -0.71 12.15 -4.96
N ALA A 102 -1.63 11.88 -4.05
CA ALA A 102 -3.04 12.13 -4.33
C ALA A 102 -3.30 13.64 -4.53
N ASP A 103 -4.21 13.97 -5.46
CA ASP A 103 -4.60 15.37 -5.74
C ASP A 103 -5.16 16.07 -4.49
N ALA A 104 -5.69 15.32 -3.54
CA ALA A 104 -6.18 15.83 -2.26
C ALA A 104 -5.06 16.18 -1.26
N THR A 105 -3.78 15.87 -1.57
CA THR A 105 -2.66 16.18 -0.67
C THR A 105 -2.57 17.68 -0.44
N PRO A 106 -2.52 18.16 0.82
CA PRO A 106 -2.48 19.58 1.13
C PRO A 106 -1.29 20.32 0.51
N PRO A 107 -1.46 21.59 0.08
CA PRO A 107 -0.38 22.36 -0.54
C PRO A 107 0.90 22.45 0.28
N TRP A 108 0.81 22.66 1.59
CA TRP A 108 1.98 22.76 2.47
C TRP A 108 2.81 21.45 2.51
N VAL A 109 2.17 20.28 2.41
CA VAL A 109 2.87 19.00 2.30
C VAL A 109 3.63 18.91 0.97
N ARG A 110 2.97 19.32 -0.12
CA ARG A 110 3.58 19.34 -1.46
C ARG A 110 4.80 20.26 -1.50
N ASP A 111 4.69 21.45 -0.91
CA ASP A 111 5.77 22.44 -0.89
C ASP A 111 6.96 21.96 -0.05
N GLU A 112 6.69 21.32 1.09
CA GLU A 112 7.72 20.72 1.92
C GLU A 112 8.46 19.59 1.19
N LEU A 113 7.74 18.68 0.53
CA LEU A 113 8.35 17.60 -0.23
C LEU A 113 9.21 18.13 -1.40
N LYS A 114 8.76 19.21 -2.08
CA LYS A 114 9.59 19.88 -3.10
C LYS A 114 10.85 20.49 -2.49
N ARG A 115 10.73 21.14 -1.33
CA ARG A 115 11.86 21.71 -0.61
C ARG A 115 12.89 20.66 -0.20
N MET A 116 12.42 19.44 0.10
CA MET A 116 13.27 18.28 0.38
C MET A 116 13.93 17.70 -0.89
N GLY A 117 13.60 18.20 -2.09
CA GLY A 117 14.19 17.77 -3.35
C GLY A 117 13.44 16.67 -4.09
N TYR A 118 12.23 16.31 -3.67
CA TYR A 118 11.43 15.31 -4.37
C TYR A 118 10.81 15.82 -5.67
N THR A 119 10.78 14.97 -6.68
CA THR A 119 10.02 15.17 -7.91
C THR A 119 8.61 14.65 -7.72
N LEU A 120 7.64 15.58 -7.71
CA LEU A 120 6.24 15.25 -7.43
C LEU A 120 5.45 15.03 -8.70
N GLN A 121 4.62 14.00 -8.67
CA GLN A 121 3.55 13.74 -9.62
C GLN A 121 2.23 13.65 -8.87
N PHE A 122 1.13 13.84 -9.59
CA PHE A 122 -0.20 13.88 -8.99
C PHE A 122 -1.15 12.97 -9.74
N ALA A 123 -2.08 12.37 -9.00
CA ALA A 123 -3.19 11.60 -9.53
C ALA A 123 -4.40 11.74 -8.61
N GLU A 124 -5.59 11.57 -9.14
CA GLU A 124 -6.83 11.54 -8.36
C GLU A 124 -6.75 10.48 -7.26
N ARG A 125 -6.17 9.31 -7.61
CA ARG A 125 -5.96 8.18 -6.69
C ARG A 125 -4.56 7.64 -6.87
N THR A 126 -3.93 7.28 -5.77
CA THR A 126 -2.56 6.75 -5.73
C THR A 126 -2.50 5.29 -5.29
N SER A 127 -3.55 4.79 -4.66
CA SER A 127 -3.72 3.37 -4.32
C SER A 127 -4.77 2.71 -5.22
N GLY A 128 -4.76 1.38 -5.24
CA GLY A 128 -5.93 0.59 -5.57
C GLY A 128 -6.94 0.61 -4.40
N PRO A 129 -8.05 -0.15 -4.54
CA PRO A 129 -9.05 -0.30 -3.49
C PRO A 129 -8.44 -0.79 -2.17
N ILE A 130 -8.68 -0.04 -1.08
CA ILE A 130 -8.33 -0.44 0.29
C ILE A 130 -9.60 -0.90 0.98
N ASN A 131 -9.57 -2.11 1.54
CA ASN A 131 -10.65 -2.67 2.33
C ASN A 131 -10.12 -3.08 3.69
N ALA A 132 -10.87 -2.77 4.75
CA ALA A 132 -10.47 -3.06 6.11
C ALA A 132 -11.65 -3.41 7.01
N VAL A 133 -11.37 -4.22 8.01
CA VAL A 133 -12.28 -4.55 9.11
C VAL A 133 -11.56 -4.30 10.42
N TRP A 134 -12.14 -3.50 11.30
CA TRP A 134 -11.65 -3.23 12.64
C TRP A 134 -12.57 -3.85 13.70
N LEU A 135 -11.96 -4.47 14.70
CA LEU A 135 -12.65 -5.16 15.78
C LEU A 135 -12.66 -4.24 17.02
N ASP A 136 -13.74 -3.50 17.20
CA ASP A 136 -13.97 -2.68 18.38
C ASP A 136 -14.42 -3.58 19.55
N ARG A 137 -13.45 -3.92 20.39
CA ARG A 137 -13.70 -4.79 21.53
C ARG A 137 -14.32 -4.09 22.72
N GLU A 138 -14.13 -2.80 22.83
CA GLU A 138 -14.71 -2.00 23.91
C GLU A 138 -16.24 -2.01 23.81
N HIS A 139 -16.75 -1.90 22.58
CA HIS A 139 -18.19 -1.87 22.33
C HIS A 139 -18.75 -3.19 21.76
N GLY A 140 -17.88 -4.18 21.50
CA GLY A 140 -18.29 -5.48 20.94
C GLY A 140 -18.80 -5.37 19.50
N THR A 141 -18.32 -4.39 18.73
CA THR A 141 -18.76 -4.12 17.35
C THR A 141 -17.65 -4.36 16.34
N ILE A 142 -18.02 -4.54 15.09
CA ILE A 142 -17.12 -4.68 13.96
C ILE A 142 -17.38 -3.52 13.00
N TRP A 143 -16.32 -2.82 12.64
CA TRP A 143 -16.37 -1.69 11.72
C TRP A 143 -15.73 -2.07 10.39
N GLY A 144 -16.44 -1.85 9.30
CA GLY A 144 -15.91 -2.00 7.94
C GLY A 144 -15.57 -0.66 7.34
N GLY A 145 -14.54 -0.62 6.50
CA GLY A 145 -14.20 0.52 5.66
C GLY A 145 -13.80 0.05 4.27
N SER A 146 -14.27 0.75 3.26
CA SER A 146 -13.95 0.51 1.85
C SER A 146 -13.63 1.85 1.20
N SER A 147 -12.53 1.92 0.47
CA SER A 147 -12.13 3.16 -0.20
C SER A 147 -13.11 3.52 -1.32
N ASN A 148 -13.13 4.79 -1.69
CA ASN A 148 -14.00 5.30 -2.76
C ASN A 148 -13.46 4.93 -4.16
N HIS A 149 -13.39 3.64 -4.45
CA HIS A 149 -13.18 3.11 -5.80
C HIS A 149 -14.52 2.57 -6.30
N GLY A 150 -14.87 2.80 -7.55
CA GLY A 150 -16.20 2.56 -8.07
C GLY A 150 -16.74 1.13 -7.97
N GLU A 151 -15.88 0.13 -7.69
CA GLU A 151 -16.24 -1.27 -7.56
C GLU A 151 -16.08 -1.80 -6.13
N ASP A 152 -15.68 -0.93 -5.19
CA ASP A 152 -15.50 -1.29 -3.80
C ASP A 152 -16.78 -1.05 -3.00
N TYR A 153 -17.12 -2.00 -2.16
CA TYR A 153 -18.21 -1.86 -1.20
C TYR A 153 -18.04 -2.77 0.00
N GLY A 154 -18.63 -2.38 1.12
CA GLY A 154 -18.76 -3.18 2.32
C GLY A 154 -20.20 -3.62 2.55
N ILE A 155 -20.40 -4.83 3.06
CA ILE A 155 -21.71 -5.32 3.51
C ILE A 155 -21.60 -5.62 5.01
N ALA A 156 -22.56 -5.12 5.78
CA ALA A 156 -22.69 -5.41 7.21
C ALA A 156 -24.14 -5.84 7.53
N TRP A 157 -24.30 -6.76 8.48
CA TRP A 157 -25.57 -7.23 9.00
C TRP A 157 -25.52 -7.46 10.51
#